data_10ebf841c1744b2505aaa919e241299e
#
_entry.id   10ebf841c1744b2505aaa919e241299e
#
_cell.length_a   1.000
_cell.length_b   1.000
_cell.length_c   1.000
_cell.angle_alpha   90.00
_cell.angle_beta   90.00
_cell.angle_gamma   90.00
#
_symmetry.space_group_name_H-M   'P 1'
#
loop_
_entity.id
_entity.type
_entity.pdbx_description
1 polymer ?
#
loop_
_entity_poly.entity_id
_entity_poly.type
_entity_poly.pdbx_seq_one_letter_code
_entity_poly.pdbx_strand_id
1 'polypeptide(L)'
;MSEAPLRLRPTLLSDLDFVASVEADPHNLPFITPWDRTQHEGAVRFPDFRHFIIEAGAASGPDSGLHGGRDGFVILQGCRNPHRSVELKRLVLQSKGRGLGRRCVRLLKQMAFRDLHAHRFWLDVKSLNTRALALYASEGFVEEGRLRESVRAYVGTGTEGWDSLVVMSLLDREYEARVVLGLERLTDG
;
A
#
# COMPACT_ATOMS: atom_id res chain seq x y z
N MET A 1 13.33 22.02 6.62
CA MET A 1 14.01 20.70 6.53
C MET A 1 13.41 20.01 5.33
N SER A 2 14.23 19.72 4.30
CA SER A 2 13.75 18.98 3.12
C SER A 2 13.36 17.56 3.53
N GLU A 3 12.13 17.15 3.22
CA GLU A 3 11.72 15.76 3.44
C GLU A 3 12.60 14.85 2.57
N ALA A 4 13.05 13.74 3.14
CA ALA A 4 13.82 12.76 2.41
C ALA A 4 13.02 12.24 1.19
N PRO A 5 13.63 12.07 0.01
CA PRO A 5 12.94 11.63 -1.19
C PRO A 5 12.31 10.24 -0.98
N LEU A 6 11.07 10.08 -1.44
CA LEU A 6 10.36 8.81 -1.49
C LEU A 6 10.38 8.29 -2.91
N ARG A 7 10.82 7.03 -3.10
CA ARG A 7 10.89 6.38 -4.39
C ARG A 7 10.23 5.00 -4.36
N LEU A 8 9.53 4.66 -5.44
CA LEU A 8 9.06 3.31 -5.72
C LEU A 8 9.95 2.69 -6.80
N ARG A 9 10.69 1.66 -6.42
CA ARG A 9 11.56 0.91 -7.33
C ARG A 9 10.94 -0.46 -7.62
N PRO A 10 10.90 -0.93 -8.89
CA PRO A 10 10.49 -2.30 -9.19
C PRO A 10 11.23 -3.31 -8.32
N THR A 11 10.48 -4.26 -7.76
CA THR A 11 11.04 -5.31 -6.91
C THR A 11 11.83 -6.31 -7.75
N LEU A 12 13.01 -6.64 -7.32
CA LEU A 12 13.83 -7.73 -7.86
C LEU A 12 13.57 -9.03 -7.07
N LEU A 13 13.82 -10.19 -7.65
CA LEU A 13 13.69 -11.47 -6.93
C LEU A 13 14.61 -11.55 -5.71
N SER A 14 15.75 -10.84 -5.75
CA SER A 14 16.68 -10.72 -4.60
C SER A 14 16.13 -9.87 -3.45
N ASP A 15 15.05 -9.12 -3.66
CA ASP A 15 14.41 -8.34 -2.59
C ASP A 15 13.40 -9.18 -1.79
N LEU A 16 13.04 -10.38 -2.25
CA LEU A 16 11.93 -11.12 -1.66
C LEU A 16 12.17 -11.57 -0.22
N ASP A 17 13.42 -11.77 0.19
CA ASP A 17 13.73 -12.05 1.59
C ASP A 17 13.45 -10.84 2.48
N PHE A 18 13.72 -9.63 1.99
CA PHE A 18 13.32 -8.40 2.65
C PHE A 18 11.78 -8.27 2.72
N VAL A 19 11.08 -8.51 1.62
CA VAL A 19 9.61 -8.46 1.56
C VAL A 19 9.00 -9.41 2.59
N ALA A 20 9.46 -10.66 2.64
CA ALA A 20 9.02 -11.65 3.61
C ALA A 20 9.29 -11.22 5.06
N SER A 21 10.46 -10.61 5.32
CA SER A 21 10.80 -10.12 6.66
C SER A 21 9.88 -8.99 7.12
N VAL A 22 9.49 -8.09 6.20
CA VAL A 22 8.55 -7.00 6.49
C VAL A 22 7.14 -7.53 6.76
N GLU A 23 6.69 -8.56 6.04
CA GLU A 23 5.40 -9.21 6.32
C GLU A 23 5.39 -9.97 7.63
N ALA A 24 6.49 -10.61 7.98
CA ALA A 24 6.64 -11.36 9.23
C ALA A 24 6.82 -10.48 10.47
N ASP A 25 6.99 -9.17 10.32
CA ASP A 25 7.10 -8.24 11.44
C ASP A 25 5.84 -8.32 12.33
N PRO A 26 5.96 -8.57 13.63
CA PRO A 26 4.84 -8.65 14.58
C PRO A 26 3.91 -7.42 14.56
N HIS A 27 4.43 -6.24 14.17
CA HIS A 27 3.62 -5.03 14.04
C HIS A 27 2.79 -4.98 12.75
N ASN A 28 3.08 -5.83 11.78
CA ASN A 28 2.36 -5.93 10.51
C ASN A 28 1.40 -7.10 10.46
N LEU A 29 1.76 -8.23 11.06
CA LEU A 29 0.98 -9.47 11.04
C LEU A 29 -0.52 -9.31 11.42
N PRO A 30 -0.93 -8.47 12.40
CA PRO A 30 -2.34 -8.28 12.69
C PRO A 30 -3.16 -7.74 11.51
N PHE A 31 -2.53 -7.01 10.62
CA PHE A 31 -3.19 -6.22 9.58
C PHE A 31 -3.09 -6.83 8.18
N ILE A 32 -2.24 -7.83 7.99
CA ILE A 32 -2.05 -8.50 6.70
C ILE A 32 -2.19 -10.02 6.85
N THR A 33 -2.40 -10.69 5.73
CA THR A 33 -2.22 -12.13 5.62
C THR A 33 -0.97 -12.34 4.78
N PRO A 34 0.16 -12.80 5.36
CA PRO A 34 1.41 -12.95 4.62
C PRO A 34 1.26 -13.83 3.39
N TRP A 35 1.96 -13.47 2.33
CA TRP A 35 2.10 -14.30 1.15
C TRP A 35 3.33 -15.19 1.27
N ASP A 36 3.29 -16.34 0.64
CA ASP A 36 4.48 -17.15 0.45
C ASP A 36 5.39 -16.55 -0.66
N ARG A 37 6.61 -17.07 -0.73
CA ARG A 37 7.59 -16.62 -1.72
C ARG A 37 7.08 -16.77 -3.16
N THR A 38 6.38 -17.87 -3.46
CA THR A 38 5.87 -18.16 -4.81
C THR A 38 4.82 -17.15 -5.26
N GLN A 39 3.96 -16.70 -4.33
CA GLN A 39 2.97 -15.67 -4.60
C GLN A 39 3.64 -14.32 -4.92
N HIS A 40 4.68 -13.94 -4.18
CA HIS A 40 5.46 -12.73 -4.48
C HIS A 40 6.22 -12.84 -5.80
N GLU A 41 6.87 -13.97 -6.10
CA GLU A 41 7.52 -14.21 -7.39
C GLU A 41 6.54 -14.11 -8.55
N GLY A 42 5.33 -14.66 -8.39
CA GLY A 42 4.24 -14.54 -9.34
C GLY A 42 3.87 -13.07 -9.58
N ALA A 43 3.67 -12.29 -8.53
CA ALA A 43 3.32 -10.87 -8.63
C ALA A 43 4.44 -10.02 -9.25
N VAL A 44 5.72 -10.36 -9.03
CA VAL A 44 6.86 -9.68 -9.68
C VAL A 44 6.89 -9.94 -11.19
N ARG A 45 6.52 -11.13 -11.62
CA ARG A 45 6.63 -11.57 -13.03
C ARG A 45 5.37 -11.31 -13.85
N PHE A 46 4.21 -11.32 -13.22
CA PHE A 46 2.94 -11.24 -13.94
C PHE A 46 2.56 -9.79 -14.25
N PRO A 47 2.37 -9.43 -15.53
CA PRO A 47 2.27 -8.03 -15.96
C PRO A 47 1.00 -7.30 -15.53
N ASP A 48 0.01 -8.00 -14.96
CA ASP A 48 -1.17 -7.38 -14.34
C ASP A 48 -0.87 -6.82 -12.94
N PHE A 49 0.29 -7.17 -12.37
CA PHE A 49 0.77 -6.65 -11.09
C PHE A 49 1.84 -5.58 -11.30
N ARG A 50 1.98 -4.71 -10.30
CA ARG A 50 3.15 -3.88 -10.06
C ARG A 50 3.60 -4.11 -8.64
N HIS A 51 4.79 -4.66 -8.50
CA HIS A 51 5.40 -4.93 -7.20
C HIS A 51 6.63 -4.02 -7.03
N PHE A 52 6.60 -3.15 -6.01
CA PHE A 52 7.64 -2.15 -5.78
C PHE A 52 8.21 -2.25 -4.37
N ILE A 53 9.50 -2.01 -4.26
CA ILE A 53 10.15 -1.65 -3.00
C ILE A 53 9.97 -0.15 -2.76
N ILE A 54 9.64 0.20 -1.55
CA ILE A 54 9.56 1.57 -1.07
C ILE A 54 10.92 1.95 -0.51
N GLU A 55 11.56 2.93 -1.14
CA GLU A 55 12.80 3.53 -0.68
C GLU A 55 12.49 4.92 -0.14
N ALA A 56 12.68 5.11 1.15
CA ALA A 56 12.67 6.42 1.76
C ALA A 56 14.11 6.83 2.00
N GLY A 57 14.50 7.98 1.45
CA GLY A 57 15.89 8.46 1.49
C GLY A 57 16.46 8.38 2.90
N ALA A 58 17.74 8.14 2.99
CA ALA A 58 18.48 7.82 4.20
C ALA A 58 18.05 8.67 5.40
N ALA A 59 17.25 8.10 6.29
CA ALA A 59 17.26 8.56 7.67
C ALA A 59 18.70 8.33 8.16
N SER A 60 19.41 9.41 8.43
CA SER A 60 20.71 9.36 9.10
C SER A 60 20.49 8.83 10.51
N GLY A 61 20.48 7.51 10.67
CA GLY A 61 20.30 6.83 11.95
C GLY A 61 21.10 5.54 11.98
N PRO A 62 21.44 5.01 13.18
CA PRO A 62 22.27 3.81 13.32
C PRO A 62 21.70 2.55 12.64
N ASP A 63 20.38 2.52 12.32
CA ASP A 63 19.71 1.40 11.65
C ASP A 63 19.63 1.53 10.11
N SER A 64 20.12 2.62 9.52
CA SER A 64 20.06 2.85 8.07
C SER A 64 20.92 1.87 7.24
N GLY A 65 21.80 1.11 7.89
CA GLY A 65 22.70 0.14 7.24
C GLY A 65 22.08 -1.25 7.00
N LEU A 66 21.10 -1.66 7.81
CA LEU A 66 20.59 -3.04 7.78
C LEU A 66 19.71 -3.36 6.55
N HIS A 67 19.01 -2.37 5.99
CA HIS A 67 18.08 -2.57 4.89
C HIS A 67 18.33 -1.70 3.64
N GLY A 68 19.48 -1.01 3.55
CA GLY A 68 19.87 -0.26 2.36
C GLY A 68 18.88 0.82 1.91
N GLY A 69 18.20 1.51 2.85
CA GLY A 69 17.21 2.55 2.55
C GLY A 69 15.82 2.02 2.18
N ARG A 70 15.61 0.70 2.21
CA ARG A 70 14.30 0.07 1.98
C ARG A 70 13.42 0.23 3.23
N ASP A 71 12.21 0.74 3.05
CA ASP A 71 11.27 1.04 4.17
C ASP A 71 9.98 0.21 4.10
N GLY A 72 9.81 -0.58 3.04
CA GLY A 72 8.65 -1.42 2.85
C GLY A 72 8.45 -1.82 1.39
N PHE A 73 7.23 -2.24 1.09
CA PHE A 73 6.85 -2.60 -0.27
C PHE A 73 5.37 -2.32 -0.55
N VAL A 74 5.03 -2.27 -1.83
CA VAL A 74 3.66 -2.10 -2.30
C VAL A 74 3.38 -3.03 -3.47
N ILE A 75 2.13 -3.51 -3.54
CA ILE A 75 1.63 -4.30 -4.66
C ILE A 75 0.35 -3.66 -5.18
N LEU A 76 0.34 -3.36 -6.49
CA LEU A 76 -0.86 -3.06 -7.25
C LEU A 76 -1.27 -4.29 -8.06
N GLN A 77 -2.57 -4.50 -8.20
CA GLN A 77 -3.16 -5.57 -9.01
C GLN A 77 -4.23 -4.98 -9.94
N GLY A 78 -4.50 -5.65 -11.06
CA GLY A 78 -5.47 -5.16 -12.03
C GLY A 78 -4.92 -4.05 -12.94
N CYS A 79 -3.59 -3.95 -13.07
CA CYS A 79 -2.95 -2.90 -13.88
C CYS A 79 -3.25 -3.03 -15.38
N ARG A 80 -3.77 -4.18 -15.82
CA ARG A 80 -4.25 -4.47 -17.18
C ARG A 80 -5.74 -4.79 -17.23
N ASN A 81 -6.48 -4.48 -16.18
CA ASN A 81 -7.91 -4.74 -16.11
C ASN A 81 -8.65 -3.92 -17.17
N PRO A 82 -9.45 -4.55 -18.07
CA PRO A 82 -10.17 -3.84 -19.12
C PRO A 82 -11.20 -2.84 -18.60
N HIS A 83 -11.65 -2.98 -17.35
CA HIS A 83 -12.55 -2.04 -16.68
C HIS A 83 -11.78 -0.90 -15.98
N ARG A 84 -10.45 -0.83 -16.16
CA ARG A 84 -9.61 0.21 -15.56
C ARG A 84 -9.79 0.30 -14.03
N SER A 85 -9.96 -0.87 -13.40
CA SER A 85 -10.10 -1.00 -11.94
C SER A 85 -8.80 -1.56 -11.37
N VAL A 86 -8.04 -0.72 -10.69
CA VAL A 86 -6.75 -1.05 -10.08
C VAL A 86 -6.92 -1.21 -8.58
N GLU A 87 -6.37 -2.26 -8.02
CA GLU A 87 -6.36 -2.55 -6.59
C GLU A 87 -5.02 -2.19 -5.97
N LEU A 88 -5.04 -1.47 -4.86
CA LEU A 88 -3.92 -1.44 -3.92
C LEU A 88 -3.96 -2.71 -3.07
N LYS A 89 -3.32 -3.76 -3.58
CA LYS A 89 -3.34 -5.09 -2.96
C LYS A 89 -2.56 -5.14 -1.65
N ARG A 90 -1.46 -4.39 -1.55
CA ARG A 90 -0.62 -4.30 -0.36
C ARG A 90 0.09 -2.96 -0.27
N LEU A 91 0.17 -2.47 0.95
CA LEU A 91 1.08 -1.40 1.36
C LEU A 91 1.58 -1.74 2.76
N VAL A 92 2.83 -2.16 2.86
CA VAL A 92 3.44 -2.57 4.12
C VAL A 92 4.71 -1.77 4.35
N LEU A 93 4.80 -1.15 5.52
CA LEU A 93 5.91 -0.27 5.90
C LEU A 93 6.58 -0.80 7.18
N GLN A 94 7.90 -0.72 7.24
CA GLN A 94 8.66 -0.91 8.48
C GLN A 94 8.52 0.31 9.39
N SER A 95 8.86 1.49 8.86
CA SER A 95 8.80 2.74 9.62
C SER A 95 7.37 3.27 9.70
N LYS A 96 6.87 3.40 10.93
CA LYS A 96 5.53 3.93 11.20
C LYS A 96 5.60 5.32 11.86
N GLY A 97 4.58 6.15 11.66
CA GLY A 97 4.47 7.44 12.37
C GLY A 97 5.17 8.64 11.73
N ARG A 98 5.91 8.46 10.63
CA ARG A 98 6.67 9.54 9.95
C ARG A 98 5.94 10.15 8.74
N GLY A 99 4.64 9.96 8.61
CA GLY A 99 3.90 10.44 7.43
C GLY A 99 4.15 9.64 6.14
N LEU A 100 5.06 8.65 6.16
CA LEU A 100 5.47 7.87 4.99
C LEU A 100 4.28 7.20 4.29
N GLY A 101 3.36 6.59 5.05
CA GLY A 101 2.16 5.97 4.49
C GLY A 101 1.32 6.93 3.66
N ARG A 102 1.14 8.17 4.14
CA ARG A 102 0.41 9.21 3.39
C ARG A 102 1.10 9.58 2.09
N ARG A 103 2.41 9.74 2.14
CA ARG A 103 3.22 10.05 0.95
C ARG A 103 3.15 8.92 -0.08
N CYS A 104 3.25 7.65 0.38
CA CYS A 104 3.06 6.48 -0.48
C CYS A 104 1.69 6.49 -1.14
N VAL A 105 0.61 6.69 -0.38
CA VAL A 105 -0.76 6.69 -0.92
C VAL A 105 -0.93 7.79 -1.98
N ARG A 106 -0.38 8.98 -1.77
CA ARG A 106 -0.42 10.07 -2.76
C ARG A 106 0.30 9.72 -4.05
N LEU A 107 1.51 9.16 -3.94
CA LEU A 107 2.28 8.70 -5.10
C LEU A 107 1.55 7.57 -5.85
N LEU A 108 0.92 6.64 -5.12
CA LEU A 108 0.16 5.55 -5.71
C LEU A 108 -1.14 6.03 -6.40
N LYS A 109 -1.83 7.04 -5.84
CA LYS A 109 -2.96 7.69 -6.52
C LYS A 109 -2.53 8.34 -7.84
N GLN A 110 -1.42 9.06 -7.82
CA GLN A 110 -0.87 9.64 -9.06
C GLN A 110 -0.55 8.55 -10.09
N MET A 111 0.15 7.49 -9.69
CA MET A 111 0.44 6.35 -10.57
C MET A 111 -0.84 5.70 -11.10
N ALA A 112 -1.83 5.43 -10.25
CA ALA A 112 -3.07 4.79 -10.67
C ALA A 112 -3.83 5.64 -11.70
N PHE A 113 -4.02 6.93 -11.45
CA PHE A 113 -4.85 7.77 -12.29
C PHE A 113 -4.12 8.39 -13.49
N ARG A 114 -2.82 8.73 -13.36
CA ARG A 114 -2.04 9.36 -14.43
C ARG A 114 -1.32 8.35 -15.32
N ASP A 115 -0.67 7.36 -14.72
CA ASP A 115 0.19 6.43 -15.48
C ASP A 115 -0.60 5.21 -15.97
N LEU A 116 -1.46 4.66 -15.11
CA LEU A 116 -2.28 3.48 -15.42
C LEU A 116 -3.66 3.84 -15.95
N HIS A 117 -4.05 5.11 -15.98
CA HIS A 117 -5.35 5.61 -16.43
C HIS A 117 -6.54 4.87 -15.78
N ALA A 118 -6.41 4.54 -14.50
CA ALA A 118 -7.47 3.88 -13.76
C ALA A 118 -8.74 4.73 -13.75
N HIS A 119 -9.90 4.09 -13.91
CA HIS A 119 -11.20 4.70 -13.61
C HIS A 119 -11.52 4.59 -12.12
N ARG A 120 -11.06 3.50 -11.51
CA ARG A 120 -11.29 3.18 -10.10
C ARG A 120 -10.00 2.67 -9.46
N PHE A 121 -9.59 3.31 -8.37
CA PHE A 121 -8.50 2.84 -7.51
C PHE A 121 -9.11 2.41 -6.17
N TRP A 122 -8.93 1.15 -5.79
CA TRP A 122 -9.61 0.57 -4.64
C TRP A 122 -8.69 -0.30 -3.79
N LEU A 123 -9.14 -0.62 -2.59
CA LEU A 123 -8.43 -1.46 -1.65
C LEU A 123 -9.41 -2.11 -0.67
N ASP A 124 -8.95 -3.14 0.01
CA ASP A 124 -9.59 -3.65 1.21
C ASP A 124 -8.69 -3.50 2.44
N VAL A 125 -9.29 -3.29 3.59
CA VAL A 125 -8.59 -3.10 4.86
C VAL A 125 -9.28 -3.91 5.95
N LYS A 126 -8.52 -4.64 6.77
CA LYS A 126 -9.06 -5.27 7.98
C LYS A 126 -9.70 -4.22 8.88
N SER A 127 -10.90 -4.50 9.39
CA SER A 127 -11.71 -3.51 10.14
C SER A 127 -11.03 -3.04 11.42
N LEU A 128 -10.14 -3.83 11.99
CA LEU A 128 -9.34 -3.49 13.16
C LEU A 128 -8.17 -2.53 12.83
N ASN A 129 -7.82 -2.35 11.56
CA ASN A 129 -6.77 -1.41 11.15
C ASN A 129 -7.29 0.03 11.04
N THR A 130 -7.77 0.57 12.15
CA THR A 130 -8.37 1.91 12.23
C THR A 130 -7.45 3.01 11.72
N ARG A 131 -6.13 2.82 11.89
CA ARG A 131 -5.13 3.77 11.40
C ARG A 131 -5.09 3.82 9.87
N ALA A 132 -5.12 2.67 9.20
CA ALA A 132 -5.14 2.63 7.74
C ALA A 132 -6.47 3.16 7.19
N LEU A 133 -7.60 2.80 7.81
CA LEU A 133 -8.92 3.33 7.45
C LEU A 133 -8.95 4.86 7.52
N ALA A 134 -8.46 5.45 8.62
CA ALA A 134 -8.38 6.90 8.79
C ALA A 134 -7.44 7.54 7.75
N LEU A 135 -6.32 6.90 7.43
CA LEU A 135 -5.41 7.36 6.38
C LEU A 135 -6.11 7.42 5.03
N TYR A 136 -6.71 6.31 4.58
CA TYR A 136 -7.36 6.24 3.27
C TYR A 136 -8.55 7.21 3.16
N ALA A 137 -9.40 7.29 4.20
CA ALA A 137 -10.48 8.26 4.23
C ALA A 137 -9.96 9.71 4.11
N SER A 138 -8.90 10.07 4.82
CA SER A 138 -8.28 11.41 4.72
C SER A 138 -7.66 11.70 3.35
N GLU A 139 -7.26 10.66 2.61
CA GLU A 139 -6.73 10.76 1.25
C GLU A 139 -7.83 10.65 0.18
N GLY A 140 -9.10 10.67 0.58
CA GLY A 140 -10.26 10.77 -0.31
C GLY A 140 -10.91 9.46 -0.71
N PHE A 141 -10.45 8.33 -0.19
CA PHE A 141 -11.14 7.06 -0.42
C PHE A 141 -12.46 7.02 0.34
N VAL A 142 -13.50 6.51 -0.31
CA VAL A 142 -14.85 6.36 0.23
C VAL A 142 -15.08 4.89 0.57
N GLU A 143 -15.66 4.61 1.74
CA GLU A 143 -16.10 3.26 2.11
C GLU A 143 -17.29 2.85 1.22
N GLU A 144 -17.16 1.72 0.53
CA GLU A 144 -18.24 1.17 -0.33
C GLU A 144 -19.02 0.07 0.38
N GLY A 145 -18.40 -0.58 1.36
CA GLY A 145 -19.06 -1.65 2.09
C GLY A 145 -18.10 -2.46 2.95
N ARG A 146 -18.68 -3.41 3.65
CA ARG A 146 -17.97 -4.27 4.59
C ARG A 146 -18.27 -5.74 4.33
N LEU A 147 -17.22 -6.51 4.09
CA LEU A 147 -17.27 -7.96 3.99
C LEU A 147 -17.15 -8.55 5.40
N ARG A 148 -18.29 -8.92 5.96
CA ARG A 148 -18.32 -9.42 7.34
C ARG A 148 -17.64 -10.76 7.47
N GLU A 149 -16.75 -10.90 8.48
CA GLU A 149 -16.09 -12.15 8.87
C GLU A 149 -15.40 -12.88 7.68
N SER A 150 -14.80 -12.09 6.79
CA SER A 150 -14.23 -12.59 5.52
C SER A 150 -12.81 -13.07 5.62
N VAL A 151 -12.11 -12.77 6.73
CA VAL A 151 -10.72 -13.18 6.95
C VAL A 151 -10.51 -13.68 8.37
N ARG A 152 -9.50 -14.53 8.57
CA ARG A 152 -9.09 -14.93 9.91
C ARG A 152 -8.48 -13.77 10.66
N ALA A 153 -8.88 -13.60 11.92
CA ALA A 153 -8.21 -12.72 12.85
C ALA A 153 -6.81 -13.27 13.16
N TYR A 154 -5.85 -12.38 13.39
CA TYR A 154 -4.51 -12.79 13.80
C TYR A 154 -4.55 -13.26 15.27
N VAL A 155 -4.06 -14.47 15.52
CA VAL A 155 -3.92 -15.03 16.87
C VAL A 155 -2.86 -14.20 17.61
N GLY A 156 -3.26 -13.42 18.58
CA GLY A 156 -2.36 -12.50 19.32
C GLY A 156 -2.93 -11.09 19.48
N THR A 157 -4.00 -10.75 18.75
CA THR A 157 -4.74 -9.49 18.94
C THR A 157 -5.81 -9.58 20.06
N GLY A 158 -5.93 -10.73 20.73
CA GLY A 158 -7.01 -10.99 21.69
C GLY A 158 -8.37 -11.29 21.04
N THR A 159 -8.46 -11.25 19.73
CA THR A 159 -9.65 -11.62 18.95
C THR A 159 -9.42 -12.99 18.34
N GLU A 160 -9.88 -14.04 19.01
CA GLU A 160 -10.01 -15.35 18.36
C GLU A 160 -11.19 -15.29 17.39
N GLY A 161 -10.98 -15.77 16.15
CA GLY A 161 -12.05 -15.95 15.19
C GLY A 161 -11.84 -15.24 13.86
N TRP A 162 -12.74 -14.32 13.53
CA TRP A 162 -12.84 -13.70 12.21
C TRP A 162 -12.73 -12.17 12.29
N ASP A 163 -12.14 -11.58 11.26
CA ASP A 163 -12.16 -10.13 11.04
C ASP A 163 -12.92 -9.82 9.74
N SER A 164 -13.39 -8.60 9.62
CA SER A 164 -14.08 -8.09 8.45
C SER A 164 -13.15 -7.24 7.58
N LEU A 165 -13.39 -7.23 6.28
CA LEU A 165 -12.72 -6.31 5.36
C LEU A 165 -13.64 -5.13 5.04
N VAL A 166 -13.10 -3.94 5.12
CA VAL A 166 -13.74 -2.70 4.66
C VAL A 166 -13.22 -2.41 3.26
N VAL A 167 -14.10 -2.36 2.28
CA VAL A 167 -13.78 -2.02 0.89
C VAL A 167 -13.86 -0.51 0.73
N MET A 168 -12.82 0.10 0.21
CA MET A 168 -12.75 1.53 -0.05
C MET A 168 -12.27 1.82 -1.46
N SER A 169 -12.76 2.88 -2.07
CA SER A 169 -12.33 3.29 -3.41
C SER A 169 -12.24 4.80 -3.58
N LEU A 170 -11.53 5.19 -4.62
CA LEU A 170 -11.46 6.54 -5.15
C LEU A 170 -11.65 6.46 -6.66
N LEU A 171 -12.55 7.28 -7.21
CA LEU A 171 -12.81 7.33 -8.65
C LEU A 171 -12.00 8.43 -9.32
N ASP A 172 -11.73 8.29 -10.62
CA ASP A 172 -10.97 9.25 -11.41
C ASP A 172 -11.53 10.68 -11.30
N ARG A 173 -12.85 10.84 -11.43
CA ARG A 173 -13.51 12.16 -11.28
C ARG A 173 -13.34 12.78 -9.90
N GLU A 174 -13.30 11.95 -8.86
CA GLU A 174 -13.11 12.41 -7.47
C GLU A 174 -11.65 12.84 -7.26
N TYR A 175 -10.69 12.08 -7.81
CA TYR A 175 -9.29 12.46 -7.80
C TYR A 175 -9.04 13.78 -8.53
N GLU A 176 -9.61 13.94 -9.74
CA GLU A 176 -9.50 15.19 -10.52
C GLU A 176 -10.10 16.39 -9.77
N ALA A 177 -11.26 16.24 -9.15
CA ALA A 177 -11.86 17.28 -8.33
C ALA A 177 -10.93 17.70 -7.16
N ARG A 178 -10.25 16.76 -6.52
CA ARG A 178 -9.28 17.03 -5.46
C ARG A 178 -8.03 17.72 -5.96
N VAL A 179 -7.55 17.40 -7.17
CA VAL A 179 -6.43 18.10 -7.84
C VAL A 179 -6.81 19.56 -8.09
N VAL A 180 -7.98 19.80 -8.67
CA VAL A 180 -8.48 21.17 -8.95
C VAL A 180 -8.62 22.00 -7.66
N LEU A 181 -9.05 21.38 -6.58
CA LEU A 181 -9.17 22.03 -5.25
C LEU A 181 -7.83 22.19 -4.52
N GLY A 182 -6.71 21.76 -5.10
CA GLY A 182 -5.39 21.83 -4.48
C GLY A 182 -5.20 20.89 -3.29
N LEU A 183 -6.08 19.92 -3.11
CA LEU A 183 -6.01 18.89 -2.05
C LEU A 183 -5.02 17.77 -2.39
N GLU A 184 -4.68 17.63 -3.68
CA GLU A 184 -3.66 16.72 -4.18
C GLU A 184 -2.50 17.55 -4.73
N ARG A 185 -1.29 17.29 -4.25
CA ARG A 185 -0.07 17.81 -4.87
C ARG A 185 0.41 16.80 -5.89
N LEU A 186 0.48 17.19 -7.15
CA LEU A 186 1.19 16.41 -8.15
C LEU A 186 2.68 16.48 -7.78
N THR A 187 3.30 15.34 -7.58
CA THR A 187 4.76 15.27 -7.45
C THR A 187 5.32 15.31 -8.86
N ASP A 188 6.10 16.34 -9.17
CA ASP A 188 6.90 16.34 -10.40
C ASP A 188 7.83 15.13 -10.37
N GLY A 189 7.74 14.29 -11.40
CA GLY A 189 8.46 13.04 -11.55
C GLY A 189 9.94 13.20 -11.75
#